data_2e28e596dcf605048d2962962b1bf2f5
#
_entry.id   2e28e596dcf605048d2962962b1bf2f5
#
_cell.length_a   1.000
_cell.length_b   1.000
_cell.length_c   1.000
_cell.angle_alpha   90.00
_cell.angle_beta   90.00
_cell.angle_gamma   90.00
#
_symmetry.space_group_name_H-M   'P 1'
#
loop_
_entity.id
_entity.type
_entity.pdbx_description
1 polymer ?
#
loop_
_entity_poly.entity_id
_entity_poly.type
_entity_poly.pdbx_seq_one_letter_code
_entity_poly.pdbx_strand_id
1 'polypeptide(L)'
;MAVCPARFLTLNKRGFPEEVADGNCILCGHCVAVCPHDALAHSGLPQEPFLPAARKLPGPAVIDSFLIGRRSVREFTDQPIARRTLEALLEVARRAPTASNSQKLHWIVVGDRVKVHALSLKAMNWLQTAGISPALLAQWEKGYDFILRDAPAVIMACTPADYAWGKQDSAIALTFLELAAEARGLGVCWAGYLTRVAGVYASIRQALSVPEGYVVHGGLMLGERKYSYRLVPPRNPLSVQWV
;
A
#
# COMPACT_ATOMS: atom_id res chain seq x y z
N MET A 1 -30.33 11.94 0.45
CA MET A 1 -29.18 10.99 0.32
C MET A 1 -27.83 11.70 0.09
N ALA A 2 -27.53 12.68 0.95
CA ALA A 2 -26.32 13.52 0.82
C ALA A 2 -24.99 12.73 0.85
N VAL A 3 -24.99 11.53 1.47
CA VAL A 3 -23.82 10.67 1.59
C VAL A 3 -23.38 10.01 0.27
N CYS A 4 -24.26 9.95 -0.74
CA CYS A 4 -23.93 9.32 -2.03
C CYS A 4 -23.08 10.27 -2.88
N PRO A 5 -21.77 9.98 -3.12
CA PRO A 5 -20.90 10.88 -3.87
C PRO A 5 -21.29 10.97 -5.36
N ALA A 6 -21.87 9.91 -5.91
CA ALA A 6 -22.35 9.85 -7.29
C ALA A 6 -23.78 10.37 -7.45
N ARG A 7 -24.46 10.77 -6.35
CA ARG A 7 -25.87 11.16 -6.32
C ARG A 7 -26.80 10.13 -6.98
N PHE A 8 -26.41 8.86 -6.96
CA PHE A 8 -27.16 7.73 -7.52
C PHE A 8 -28.47 7.45 -6.78
N LEU A 9 -28.58 7.89 -5.51
CA LEU A 9 -29.78 7.70 -4.69
C LEU A 9 -30.50 9.02 -4.41
N THR A 10 -31.80 9.02 -4.57
CA THR A 10 -32.71 10.09 -4.18
C THR A 10 -33.79 9.55 -3.21
N LEU A 11 -34.63 10.42 -2.68
CA LEU A 11 -35.80 10.02 -1.92
C LEU A 11 -37.05 10.20 -2.80
N ASN A 12 -37.88 9.17 -2.84
CA ASN A 12 -39.19 9.26 -3.48
C ASN A 12 -40.20 10.10 -2.64
N LYS A 13 -41.37 10.30 -3.17
CA LYS A 13 -42.43 11.10 -2.51
C LYS A 13 -42.85 10.55 -1.13
N ARG A 14 -42.56 9.29 -0.83
CA ARG A 14 -42.83 8.65 0.46
C ARG A 14 -41.63 8.69 1.43
N GLY A 15 -40.52 9.32 1.02
CA GLY A 15 -39.30 9.40 1.82
C GLY A 15 -38.42 8.15 1.78
N PHE A 16 -38.69 7.18 0.90
CA PHE A 16 -37.84 5.99 0.72
C PHE A 16 -36.76 6.23 -0.32
N PRO A 17 -35.54 5.65 -0.13
CA PRO A 17 -34.49 5.67 -1.13
C PRO A 17 -34.93 5.00 -2.43
N GLU A 18 -34.63 5.63 -3.54
CA GLU A 18 -34.79 5.06 -4.89
C GLU A 18 -33.59 5.40 -5.76
N GLU A 19 -33.29 4.57 -6.74
CA GLU A 19 -32.21 4.79 -7.71
C GLU A 19 -32.63 5.87 -8.72
N VAL A 20 -31.67 6.73 -9.06
CA VAL A 20 -31.84 7.71 -10.14
C VAL A 20 -31.65 6.98 -11.46
N ALA A 21 -32.61 7.11 -12.38
CA ALA A 21 -32.47 6.60 -13.74
C ALA A 21 -31.19 7.16 -14.38
N ASP A 22 -30.46 6.33 -15.09
CA ASP A 22 -29.17 6.64 -15.75
C ASP A 22 -28.04 7.05 -14.78
N GLY A 23 -28.21 6.86 -13.48
CA GLY A 23 -27.17 7.09 -12.49
C GLY A 23 -26.08 6.01 -12.52
N ASN A 24 -24.84 6.40 -12.18
CA ASN A 24 -23.71 5.47 -12.13
C ASN A 24 -23.24 5.29 -10.69
N CYS A 25 -23.59 4.16 -10.07
CA CYS A 25 -23.13 3.81 -8.73
C CYS A 25 -21.67 3.36 -8.73
N ILE A 26 -20.84 3.97 -7.88
CA ILE A 26 -19.43 3.58 -7.71
C ILE A 26 -19.21 2.46 -6.69
N LEU A 27 -20.25 1.79 -6.26
CA LEU A 27 -20.21 0.65 -5.33
C LEU A 27 -19.45 0.92 -4.02
N CYS A 28 -19.52 2.14 -3.49
CA CYS A 28 -18.75 2.52 -2.28
C CYS A 28 -19.39 2.06 -0.97
N GLY A 29 -20.64 1.63 -0.97
CA GLY A 29 -21.34 1.14 0.22
C GLY A 29 -21.72 2.19 1.27
N HIS A 30 -21.43 3.48 1.08
CA HIS A 30 -21.68 4.53 2.06
C HIS A 30 -23.16 4.64 2.46
N CYS A 31 -24.09 4.41 1.51
CA CYS A 31 -25.52 4.45 1.78
C CYS A 31 -25.95 3.36 2.77
N VAL A 32 -25.38 2.17 2.66
CA VAL A 32 -25.62 1.07 3.59
C VAL A 32 -24.95 1.36 4.94
N ALA A 33 -23.67 1.74 4.90
CA ALA A 33 -22.86 1.96 6.10
C ALA A 33 -23.37 3.09 7.01
N VAL A 34 -24.10 4.08 6.47
CA VAL A 34 -24.63 5.22 7.25
C VAL A 34 -26.06 4.99 7.73
N CYS A 35 -26.74 3.96 7.26
CA CYS A 35 -28.14 3.72 7.59
C CYS A 35 -28.30 3.36 9.09
N PRO A 36 -28.98 4.17 9.90
CA PRO A 36 -29.10 3.91 11.34
C PRO A 36 -30.05 2.75 11.66
N HIS A 37 -30.82 2.27 10.68
CA HIS A 37 -31.85 1.24 10.83
C HIS A 37 -31.51 -0.04 10.07
N ASP A 38 -30.28 -0.15 9.50
CA ASP A 38 -29.87 -1.29 8.66
C ASP A 38 -30.89 -1.64 7.56
N ALA A 39 -31.64 -0.63 7.08
CA ALA A 39 -32.76 -0.81 6.16
C ALA A 39 -32.35 -0.84 4.69
N LEU A 40 -31.05 -0.69 4.38
CA LEU A 40 -30.52 -0.65 3.02
C LEU A 40 -29.62 -1.86 2.77
N ALA A 41 -29.85 -2.54 1.66
CA ALA A 41 -28.96 -3.54 1.10
C ALA A 41 -28.50 -3.10 -0.28
N HIS A 42 -27.37 -3.61 -0.74
CA HIS A 42 -26.81 -3.29 -2.06
C HIS A 42 -26.32 -4.56 -2.76
N SER A 43 -27.02 -5.00 -3.79
CA SER A 43 -26.75 -6.27 -4.50
C SER A 43 -25.40 -6.30 -5.24
N GLY A 44 -24.86 -5.15 -5.63
CA GLY A 44 -23.58 -5.05 -6.33
C GLY A 44 -22.34 -5.06 -5.43
N LEU A 45 -22.50 -5.07 -4.09
CA LEU A 45 -21.38 -5.14 -3.16
C LEU A 45 -20.97 -6.60 -2.90
N PRO A 46 -19.66 -6.85 -2.55
CA PRO A 46 -19.24 -8.16 -2.10
C PRO A 46 -20.08 -8.68 -0.94
N GLN A 47 -20.30 -9.99 -0.86
CA GLN A 47 -21.08 -10.64 0.20
C GLN A 47 -20.32 -10.72 1.54
N GLU A 48 -19.35 -9.83 1.75
CA GLU A 48 -18.67 -9.69 3.04
C GLU A 48 -19.52 -8.86 4.00
N PRO A 49 -19.54 -9.19 5.30
CA PRO A 49 -20.25 -8.39 6.28
C PRO A 49 -19.59 -7.00 6.43
N PHE A 50 -20.41 -5.98 6.63
CA PHE A 50 -19.92 -4.66 7.02
C PHE A 50 -19.27 -4.74 8.40
N LEU A 51 -18.04 -4.25 8.52
CA LEU A 51 -17.35 -4.20 9.81
C LEU A 51 -17.86 -3.01 10.63
N PRO A 52 -18.03 -3.17 11.94
CA PRO A 52 -18.39 -2.03 12.79
C PRO A 52 -17.29 -0.96 12.77
N ALA A 53 -17.69 0.29 12.59
CA ALA A 53 -16.75 1.40 12.74
C ALA A 53 -16.28 1.52 14.21
N ALA A 54 -15.01 1.93 14.39
CA ALA A 54 -14.49 2.16 15.72
C ALA A 54 -15.28 3.29 16.42
N ARG A 55 -15.93 2.96 17.56
CA ARG A 55 -16.71 3.92 18.34
C ARG A 55 -15.83 4.87 19.16
N LYS A 56 -14.62 4.44 19.52
CA LYS A 56 -13.66 5.24 20.29
C LYS A 56 -12.33 5.25 19.56
N LEU A 57 -11.91 6.41 19.12
CA LEU A 57 -10.62 6.61 18.49
C LEU A 57 -9.56 6.93 19.56
N PRO A 58 -8.28 6.55 19.34
CA PRO A 58 -7.17 7.06 20.13
C PRO A 58 -7.15 8.60 20.08
N GLY A 59 -6.68 9.22 21.17
CA GLY A 59 -6.53 10.68 21.18
C GLY A 59 -5.53 11.19 20.14
N PRO A 60 -5.65 12.45 19.67
CA PRO A 60 -4.78 13.00 18.63
C PRO A 60 -3.29 12.83 18.91
N ALA A 61 -2.84 13.10 20.14
CA ALA A 61 -1.45 12.99 20.54
C ALA A 61 -0.87 11.55 20.34
N VAL A 62 -1.69 10.52 20.52
CA VAL A 62 -1.28 9.11 20.29
C VAL A 62 -1.12 8.85 18.80
N ILE A 63 -2.07 9.31 17.99
CA ILE A 63 -2.01 9.16 16.53
C ILE A 63 -0.85 9.95 15.95
N ASP A 64 -0.66 11.20 16.35
CA ASP A 64 0.42 12.06 15.88
C ASP A 64 1.78 11.44 16.23
N SER A 65 1.95 10.98 17.47
CA SER A 65 3.18 10.30 17.92
C SER A 65 3.48 9.05 17.10
N PHE A 66 2.46 8.24 16.80
CA PHE A 66 2.58 7.06 15.94
C PHE A 66 3.01 7.42 14.51
N LEU A 67 2.37 8.39 13.88
CA LEU A 67 2.67 8.83 12.51
C LEU A 67 4.07 9.46 12.41
N ILE A 68 4.41 10.34 13.36
CA ILE A 68 5.71 11.03 13.42
C ILE A 68 6.84 10.04 13.74
N GLY A 69 6.57 9.04 14.57
CA GLY A 69 7.53 8.01 14.98
C GLY A 69 7.96 7.04 13.89
N ARG A 70 7.13 6.83 12.86
CA ARG A 70 7.42 5.90 11.76
C ARG A 70 8.75 6.21 11.06
N ARG A 71 9.57 5.18 10.85
CA ARG A 71 10.89 5.30 10.17
C ARG A 71 10.99 4.35 8.98
N SER A 72 11.76 4.77 7.98
CA SER A 72 12.20 3.86 6.90
C SER A 72 13.30 2.94 7.45
N VAL A 73 12.89 1.76 7.89
CA VAL A 73 13.80 0.75 8.45
C VAL A 73 14.54 0.04 7.32
N ARG A 74 15.88 -0.03 7.43
CA ARG A 74 16.76 -0.61 6.40
C ARG A 74 17.68 -1.70 6.92
N GLU A 75 17.50 -2.06 8.20
CA GLU A 75 18.22 -3.16 8.83
C GLU A 75 17.20 -4.10 9.47
N PHE A 76 17.18 -5.32 8.98
CA PHE A 76 16.23 -6.34 9.38
C PHE A 76 16.95 -7.52 10.04
N THR A 77 16.25 -8.27 10.89
CA THR A 77 16.70 -9.57 11.36
C THR A 77 16.45 -10.62 10.27
N ASP A 78 17.02 -11.82 10.49
CA ASP A 78 16.83 -12.94 9.55
C ASP A 78 15.50 -13.66 9.73
N GLN A 79 14.67 -13.20 10.66
CA GLN A 79 13.40 -13.84 11.00
C GLN A 79 12.39 -13.71 9.85
N PRO A 80 11.82 -14.82 9.38
CA PRO A 80 10.78 -14.76 8.35
C PRO A 80 9.50 -14.14 8.90
N ILE A 81 8.77 -13.45 8.07
CA ILE A 81 7.43 -12.96 8.41
C ILE A 81 6.41 -14.07 8.12
N ALA A 82 5.63 -14.44 9.13
CA ALA A 82 4.58 -15.44 8.96
C ALA A 82 3.56 -15.01 7.89
N ARG A 83 3.13 -15.93 7.03
CA ARG A 83 2.16 -15.66 5.97
C ARG A 83 0.88 -14.99 6.49
N ARG A 84 0.34 -15.45 7.62
CA ARG A 84 -0.82 -14.83 8.29
C ARG A 84 -0.63 -13.36 8.62
N THR A 85 0.60 -12.94 8.93
CA THR A 85 0.93 -11.52 9.21
C THR A 85 0.89 -10.71 7.91
N LEU A 86 1.47 -11.23 6.82
CA LEU A 86 1.43 -10.58 5.50
C LEU A 86 -0.02 -10.45 5.01
N GLU A 87 -0.84 -11.48 5.17
CA GLU A 87 -2.27 -11.47 4.83
C GLU A 87 -3.03 -10.42 5.66
N ALA A 88 -2.77 -10.31 6.96
CA ALA A 88 -3.38 -9.29 7.82
C ALA A 88 -2.98 -7.86 7.44
N LEU A 89 -1.76 -7.65 6.94
CA LEU A 89 -1.33 -6.35 6.42
C LEU A 89 -2.05 -5.99 5.13
N LEU A 90 -2.19 -6.94 4.22
CA LEU A 90 -2.91 -6.76 2.95
C LEU A 90 -4.41 -6.50 3.20
N GLU A 91 -4.99 -7.16 4.21
CA GLU A 91 -6.39 -6.94 4.59
C GLU A 91 -6.65 -5.48 5.06
N VAL A 92 -5.70 -4.87 5.75
CA VAL A 92 -5.76 -3.43 6.08
C VAL A 92 -5.56 -2.58 4.83
N ALA A 93 -4.54 -2.91 4.01
CA ALA A 93 -4.20 -2.13 2.82
C ALA A 93 -5.33 -2.11 1.77
N ARG A 94 -6.09 -3.20 1.61
CA ARG A 94 -7.23 -3.24 0.68
C ARG A 94 -8.38 -2.32 1.07
N ARG A 95 -8.40 -1.79 2.30
CA ARG A 95 -9.38 -0.80 2.77
C ARG A 95 -8.97 0.65 2.47
N ALA A 96 -7.80 0.85 1.89
CA ALA A 96 -7.36 2.16 1.45
C ALA A 96 -8.31 2.75 0.39
N PRO A 97 -8.58 4.06 0.40
CA PRO A 97 -9.41 4.67 -0.62
C PRO A 97 -8.75 4.58 -1.99
N THR A 98 -9.58 4.43 -3.02
CA THR A 98 -9.16 4.46 -4.42
C THR A 98 -10.04 5.43 -5.21
N ALA A 99 -9.53 5.98 -6.29
CA ALA A 99 -10.28 6.88 -7.16
C ALA A 99 -11.57 6.19 -7.63
N SER A 100 -12.72 6.86 -7.42
CA SER A 100 -14.06 6.34 -7.74
C SER A 100 -14.34 4.94 -7.17
N ASN A 101 -13.70 4.60 -6.05
CA ASN A 101 -13.79 3.26 -5.43
C ASN A 101 -13.44 2.11 -6.40
N SER A 102 -12.50 2.35 -7.31
CA SER A 102 -12.16 1.42 -8.39
C SER A 102 -11.55 0.09 -7.95
N GLN A 103 -10.84 0.07 -6.81
CA GLN A 103 -10.23 -1.11 -6.17
C GLN A 103 -9.38 -1.97 -7.14
N LYS A 104 -8.69 -1.33 -8.10
CA LYS A 104 -7.92 -2.00 -9.16
C LYS A 104 -6.50 -2.42 -8.78
N LEU A 105 -6.15 -2.38 -7.48
CA LEU A 105 -4.83 -2.82 -7.03
C LEU A 105 -4.69 -4.35 -7.11
N HIS A 106 -3.53 -4.77 -7.57
CA HIS A 106 -3.06 -6.15 -7.49
C HIS A 106 -1.77 -6.19 -6.68
N TRP A 107 -1.66 -7.16 -5.79
CA TRP A 107 -0.56 -7.31 -4.86
C TRP A 107 0.34 -8.47 -5.25
N ILE A 108 1.65 -8.24 -5.25
CA ILE A 108 2.65 -9.29 -5.44
C ILE A 108 3.44 -9.39 -4.14
N VAL A 109 3.41 -10.56 -3.52
CA VAL A 109 4.07 -10.82 -2.24
C VAL A 109 5.19 -11.83 -2.43
N VAL A 110 6.40 -11.46 -2.07
CA VAL A 110 7.54 -12.36 -1.99
C VAL A 110 7.95 -12.45 -0.51
N GLY A 111 7.52 -13.51 0.15
CA GLY A 111 7.73 -13.77 1.58
C GLY A 111 8.84 -14.77 1.86
N ASP A 112 9.70 -15.01 0.90
CA ASP A 112 10.84 -15.92 0.98
C ASP A 112 12.13 -15.13 0.77
N ARG A 113 13.02 -15.13 1.77
CA ARG A 113 14.26 -14.35 1.76
C ARG A 113 15.17 -14.71 0.59
N VAL A 114 15.25 -15.99 0.22
CA VAL A 114 16.07 -16.44 -0.90
C VAL A 114 15.56 -15.83 -2.21
N LYS A 115 14.25 -15.81 -2.39
CA LYS A 115 13.62 -15.19 -3.57
C LYS A 115 13.78 -13.67 -3.55
N VAL A 116 13.68 -13.02 -2.39
CA VAL A 116 13.93 -11.57 -2.24
C VAL A 116 15.37 -11.25 -2.63
N HIS A 117 16.35 -12.02 -2.12
CA HIS A 117 17.75 -11.84 -2.49
C HIS A 117 18.00 -12.07 -3.99
N ALA A 118 17.36 -13.07 -4.60
CA ALA A 118 17.43 -13.29 -6.05
C ALA A 118 16.88 -12.10 -6.87
N LEU A 119 15.86 -11.38 -6.35
CA LEU A 119 15.39 -10.14 -6.96
C LEU A 119 16.45 -9.02 -6.86
N SER A 120 17.13 -8.89 -5.70
CA SER A 120 18.25 -7.95 -5.53
C SER A 120 19.37 -8.21 -6.51
N LEU A 121 19.82 -9.46 -6.63
CA LEU A 121 20.86 -9.87 -7.61
C LEU A 121 20.46 -9.50 -9.05
N LYS A 122 19.23 -9.84 -9.43
CA LYS A 122 18.71 -9.56 -10.77
C LYS A 122 18.60 -8.06 -11.05
N ALA A 123 18.17 -7.27 -10.06
CA ALA A 123 18.10 -5.82 -10.15
C ALA A 123 19.50 -5.20 -10.22
N MET A 124 20.46 -5.72 -9.46
CA MET A 124 21.84 -5.27 -9.49
C MET A 124 22.49 -5.49 -10.86
N ASN A 125 22.30 -6.67 -11.46
CA ASN A 125 22.80 -6.96 -12.81
C ASN A 125 22.34 -5.94 -13.84
N TRP A 126 21.07 -5.55 -13.77
CA TRP A 126 20.55 -4.49 -14.65
C TRP A 126 21.17 -3.12 -14.33
N LEU A 127 21.27 -2.75 -13.04
CA LEU A 127 21.85 -1.48 -12.61
C LEU A 127 23.32 -1.33 -13.05
N GLN A 128 24.10 -2.41 -13.07
CA GLN A 128 25.49 -2.40 -13.58
C GLN A 128 25.51 -2.06 -15.07
N THR A 129 24.63 -2.65 -15.87
CA THR A 129 24.54 -2.35 -17.31
C THR A 129 24.00 -0.96 -17.60
N ALA A 130 23.14 -0.42 -16.72
CA ALA A 130 22.57 0.91 -16.83
C ALA A 130 23.46 2.05 -16.30
N GLY A 131 24.65 1.74 -15.79
CA GLY A 131 25.62 2.73 -15.31
C GLY A 131 25.39 3.17 -13.86
N ILE A 132 25.37 2.22 -12.93
CA ILE A 132 25.31 2.53 -11.49
C ILE A 132 26.55 3.28 -11.02
N SER A 133 26.43 4.10 -9.97
CA SER A 133 27.56 4.80 -9.40
C SER A 133 28.61 3.84 -8.85
N PRO A 134 29.94 4.11 -9.06
CA PRO A 134 31.03 3.26 -8.55
C PRO A 134 30.96 3.05 -7.02
N ALA A 135 30.50 4.05 -6.27
CA ALA A 135 30.38 3.96 -4.82
C ALA A 135 29.32 2.93 -4.38
N LEU A 136 28.21 2.83 -5.09
CA LEU A 136 27.17 1.82 -4.82
C LEU A 136 27.63 0.42 -5.25
N LEU A 137 28.34 0.32 -6.37
CA LEU A 137 28.95 -0.93 -6.81
C LEU A 137 29.94 -1.46 -5.77
N ALA A 138 30.83 -0.61 -5.26
CA ALA A 138 31.79 -1.00 -4.24
C ALA A 138 31.13 -1.44 -2.91
N GLN A 139 29.96 -0.90 -2.57
CA GLN A 139 29.19 -1.38 -1.40
C GLN A 139 28.60 -2.77 -1.65
N TRP A 140 28.06 -3.00 -2.84
CA TRP A 140 27.55 -4.32 -3.24
C TRP A 140 28.63 -5.39 -3.23
N GLU A 141 29.80 -5.10 -3.78
CA GLU A 141 30.96 -6.01 -3.80
C GLU A 141 31.45 -6.38 -2.39
N LYS A 142 31.20 -5.50 -1.41
CA LYS A 142 31.44 -5.78 0.02
C LYS A 142 30.31 -6.56 0.70
N GLY A 143 29.32 -7.03 -0.06
CA GLY A 143 28.20 -7.81 0.45
C GLY A 143 27.04 -6.99 1.01
N TYR A 144 26.98 -5.67 0.76
CA TYR A 144 25.89 -4.84 1.25
C TYR A 144 24.77 -4.73 0.21
N ASP A 145 23.64 -5.38 0.46
CA ASP A 145 22.44 -5.25 -0.37
C ASP A 145 21.76 -3.90 -0.14
N PHE A 146 22.09 -2.89 -0.94
CA PHE A 146 21.42 -1.59 -0.88
C PHE A 146 20.07 -1.56 -1.63
N ILE A 147 19.70 -2.62 -2.35
CA ILE A 147 18.47 -2.71 -3.16
C ILE A 147 17.29 -3.09 -2.29
N LEU A 148 17.35 -4.24 -1.63
CA LEU A 148 16.29 -4.76 -0.75
C LEU A 148 16.74 -4.99 0.70
N ARG A 149 18.00 -4.65 1.04
CA ARG A 149 18.50 -4.64 2.42
C ARG A 149 18.40 -5.99 3.12
N ASP A 150 18.56 -7.08 2.37
CA ASP A 150 18.38 -8.44 2.88
C ASP A 150 17.05 -8.65 3.60
N ALA A 151 16.02 -7.89 3.25
CA ALA A 151 14.70 -7.98 3.86
C ALA A 151 14.12 -9.40 3.68
N PRO A 152 13.44 -9.95 4.69
CA PRO A 152 12.83 -11.28 4.59
C PRO A 152 11.59 -11.29 3.68
N ALA A 153 10.96 -10.14 3.41
CA ALA A 153 9.82 -10.04 2.53
C ALA A 153 9.78 -8.73 1.75
N VAL A 154 9.18 -8.77 0.57
CA VAL A 154 8.80 -7.59 -0.22
C VAL A 154 7.37 -7.73 -0.72
N ILE A 155 6.62 -6.62 -0.68
CA ILE A 155 5.26 -6.53 -1.21
C ILE A 155 5.26 -5.43 -2.27
N MET A 156 4.80 -5.75 -3.48
CA MET A 156 4.68 -4.79 -4.58
C MET A 156 3.22 -4.53 -4.89
N ALA A 157 2.89 -3.30 -5.25
CA ALA A 157 1.57 -2.88 -5.73
C ALA A 157 1.63 -2.56 -7.21
N CYS A 158 0.69 -3.12 -7.98
CA CYS A 158 0.54 -2.86 -9.39
C CYS A 158 -0.94 -2.68 -9.76
N THR A 159 -1.19 -2.05 -10.90
CA THR A 159 -2.53 -1.86 -11.48
C THR A 159 -2.47 -2.10 -12.98
N PRO A 160 -3.64 -2.24 -13.66
CA PRO A 160 -3.68 -2.16 -15.12
C PRO A 160 -2.96 -0.90 -15.63
N ALA A 161 -2.23 -1.03 -16.73
CA ALA A 161 -1.42 0.06 -17.29
C ALA A 161 -2.24 1.26 -17.80
N ASP A 162 -3.48 1.01 -18.20
CA ASP A 162 -4.45 2.02 -18.66
C ASP A 162 -5.18 2.74 -17.51
N TYR A 163 -4.94 2.34 -16.25
CA TYR A 163 -5.60 2.94 -15.11
C TYR A 163 -4.88 4.22 -14.66
N ALA A 164 -5.47 5.36 -14.96
CA ALA A 164 -4.85 6.68 -14.75
C ALA A 164 -4.47 6.99 -13.29
N TRP A 165 -5.19 6.44 -12.30
CA TRP A 165 -4.99 6.69 -10.87
C TRP A 165 -4.11 5.64 -10.19
N GLY A 166 -3.56 4.68 -10.95
CA GLY A 166 -2.82 3.55 -10.41
C GLY A 166 -1.66 3.93 -9.50
N LYS A 167 -0.93 4.99 -9.82
CA LYS A 167 0.20 5.47 -9.02
C LYS A 167 -0.25 6.05 -7.68
N GLN A 168 -1.29 6.87 -7.67
CA GLN A 168 -1.83 7.50 -6.46
C GLN A 168 -2.47 6.45 -5.55
N ASP A 169 -3.34 5.61 -6.08
CA ASP A 169 -4.02 4.56 -5.32
C ASP A 169 -3.02 3.57 -4.72
N SER A 170 -1.99 3.17 -5.49
CA SER A 170 -0.92 2.32 -4.99
C SER A 170 -0.14 2.97 -3.84
N ALA A 171 0.19 4.25 -3.95
CA ALA A 171 0.91 4.98 -2.90
C ALA A 171 0.09 5.07 -1.61
N ILE A 172 -1.21 5.36 -1.72
CA ILE A 172 -2.12 5.42 -0.57
C ILE A 172 -2.21 4.04 0.10
N ALA A 173 -2.45 2.98 -0.67
CA ALA A 173 -2.59 1.62 -0.12
C ALA A 173 -1.29 1.09 0.48
N LEU A 174 -0.13 1.38 -0.11
CA LEU A 174 1.19 1.07 0.47
C LEU A 174 1.42 1.83 1.78
N THR A 175 0.92 3.06 1.90
CA THR A 175 0.99 3.82 3.18
C THR A 175 0.12 3.15 4.25
N PHE A 176 -1.09 2.68 3.92
CA PHE A 176 -1.92 1.90 4.84
C PHE A 176 -1.20 0.64 5.30
N LEU A 177 -0.56 -0.08 4.39
CA LEU A 177 0.23 -1.27 4.69
C LEU A 177 1.42 -0.94 5.60
N GLU A 178 2.17 0.13 5.30
CA GLU A 178 3.30 0.59 6.09
C GLU A 178 2.89 0.90 7.53
N LEU A 179 1.81 1.67 7.73
CA LEU A 179 1.29 2.01 9.04
C LEU A 179 0.76 0.78 9.79
N ALA A 180 0.11 -0.14 9.09
CA ALA A 180 -0.34 -1.40 9.68
C ALA A 180 0.83 -2.29 10.14
N ALA A 181 1.94 -2.30 9.40
CA ALA A 181 3.16 -3.01 9.76
C ALA A 181 3.87 -2.35 10.97
N GLU A 182 3.96 -1.01 10.96
CA GLU A 182 4.48 -0.23 12.08
C GLU A 182 3.73 -0.53 13.38
N ALA A 183 2.39 -0.56 13.34
CA ALA A 183 1.54 -0.89 14.48
C ALA A 183 1.74 -2.32 15.01
N ARG A 184 2.33 -3.21 14.21
CA ARG A 184 2.69 -4.58 14.57
C ARG A 184 4.16 -4.76 14.95
N GLY A 185 4.91 -3.65 15.07
CA GLY A 185 6.34 -3.67 15.41
C GLY A 185 7.27 -4.06 14.27
N LEU A 186 6.76 -4.23 13.05
CA LEU A 186 7.59 -4.54 11.88
C LEU A 186 8.28 -3.28 11.35
N GLY A 187 9.51 -3.47 10.84
CA GLY A 187 10.22 -2.47 10.08
C GLY A 187 9.78 -2.47 8.63
N VAL A 188 9.68 -1.29 8.04
CA VAL A 188 9.28 -1.11 6.64
C VAL A 188 10.15 -0.05 5.97
N CYS A 189 10.46 -0.26 4.69
CA CYS A 189 11.04 0.77 3.83
C CYS A 189 10.55 0.61 2.39
N TRP A 190 10.38 1.72 1.68
CA TRP A 190 10.05 1.70 0.25
C TRP A 190 11.16 1.03 -0.56
N ALA A 191 10.76 0.06 -1.40
CA ALA A 191 11.63 -0.71 -2.30
C ALA A 191 11.87 0.06 -3.62
N GLY A 192 12.41 1.30 -3.50
CA GLY A 192 12.51 2.24 -4.62
C GLY A 192 13.37 1.71 -5.78
N TYR A 193 14.50 1.06 -5.50
CA TYR A 193 15.35 0.46 -6.55
C TYR A 193 14.60 -0.63 -7.31
N LEU A 194 13.98 -1.58 -6.59
CA LEU A 194 13.23 -2.65 -7.24
C LEU A 194 12.06 -2.11 -8.06
N THR A 195 11.32 -1.11 -7.53
CA THR A 195 10.22 -0.45 -8.24
C THR A 195 10.71 0.19 -9.55
N ARG A 196 11.82 0.93 -9.50
CA ARG A 196 12.43 1.57 -10.69
C ARG A 196 12.83 0.52 -11.74
N VAL A 197 13.51 -0.54 -11.31
CA VAL A 197 13.96 -1.59 -12.22
C VAL A 197 12.78 -2.36 -12.80
N ALA A 198 11.73 -2.64 -12.02
CA ALA A 198 10.50 -3.27 -12.50
C ALA A 198 9.80 -2.45 -13.58
N GLY A 199 9.92 -1.12 -13.55
CA GLY A 199 9.38 -0.24 -14.58
C GLY A 199 10.03 -0.39 -15.96
N VAL A 200 11.30 -0.81 -16.04
CA VAL A 200 12.09 -0.80 -17.27
C VAL A 200 12.68 -2.15 -17.68
N TYR A 201 12.78 -3.11 -16.75
CA TYR A 201 13.45 -4.39 -17.00
C TYR A 201 12.47 -5.57 -16.96
N ALA A 202 12.21 -6.16 -18.13
CA ALA A 202 11.26 -7.26 -18.31
C ALA A 202 11.57 -8.48 -17.41
N SER A 203 12.85 -8.80 -17.22
CA SER A 203 13.26 -9.95 -16.40
C SER A 203 12.89 -9.82 -14.92
N ILE A 204 12.82 -8.59 -14.37
CA ILE A 204 12.29 -8.36 -13.02
C ILE A 204 10.77 -8.51 -13.00
N ARG A 205 10.05 -7.98 -14.00
CA ARG A 205 8.59 -8.17 -14.10
C ARG A 205 8.23 -9.65 -14.17
N GLN A 206 8.99 -10.43 -14.94
CA GLN A 206 8.82 -11.87 -15.04
C GLN A 206 9.11 -12.57 -13.69
N ALA A 207 10.22 -12.21 -13.01
CA ALA A 207 10.57 -12.77 -11.71
C ALA A 207 9.55 -12.44 -10.61
N LEU A 208 8.90 -11.28 -10.70
CA LEU A 208 7.79 -10.86 -9.85
C LEU A 208 6.45 -11.45 -10.29
N SER A 209 6.37 -12.12 -11.42
CA SER A 209 5.12 -12.61 -12.03
C SER A 209 4.09 -11.49 -12.19
N VAL A 210 4.54 -10.30 -12.63
CA VAL A 210 3.64 -9.16 -12.89
C VAL A 210 2.65 -9.58 -13.98
N PRO A 211 1.32 -9.47 -13.75
CA PRO A 211 0.34 -9.84 -14.77
C PRO A 211 0.53 -9.04 -16.06
N GLU A 212 0.20 -9.65 -17.20
CA GLU A 212 0.21 -8.97 -18.48
C GLU A 212 -0.71 -7.74 -18.45
N GLY A 213 -0.28 -6.64 -19.04
CA GLY A 213 -1.01 -5.37 -19.02
C GLY A 213 -0.97 -4.60 -17.70
N TYR A 214 -0.20 -5.09 -16.69
CA TYR A 214 -0.04 -4.39 -15.42
C TYR A 214 1.28 -3.64 -15.31
N VAL A 215 1.28 -2.56 -14.52
CA VAL A 215 2.47 -1.76 -14.19
C VAL A 215 2.67 -1.73 -12.68
N VAL A 216 3.91 -1.94 -12.25
CA VAL A 216 4.33 -1.81 -10.84
C VAL A 216 4.51 -0.32 -10.51
N HIS A 217 3.79 0.16 -9.48
CA HIS A 217 3.84 1.56 -9.06
C HIS A 217 4.65 1.80 -7.78
N GLY A 218 4.84 0.77 -6.98
CA GLY A 218 5.59 0.86 -5.73
C GLY A 218 5.71 -0.48 -5.03
N GLY A 219 6.50 -0.50 -3.97
CA GLY A 219 6.61 -1.66 -3.11
C GLY A 219 7.31 -1.34 -1.81
N LEU A 220 7.15 -2.23 -0.85
CA LEU A 220 7.72 -2.13 0.48
C LEU A 220 8.54 -3.38 0.78
N MET A 221 9.76 -3.20 1.26
CA MET A 221 10.51 -4.24 1.95
C MET A 221 10.11 -4.25 3.43
N LEU A 222 9.94 -5.44 4.00
CA LEU A 222 9.43 -5.65 5.35
C LEU A 222 10.27 -6.69 6.09
N GLY A 223 10.39 -6.50 7.40
CA GLY A 223 11.08 -7.45 8.29
C GLY A 223 10.95 -7.04 9.74
N GLU A 224 11.36 -7.91 10.64
CA GLU A 224 11.59 -7.54 12.02
C GLU A 224 12.76 -6.56 12.09
N ARG A 225 12.64 -5.50 12.90
CA ARG A 225 13.67 -4.45 13.04
C ARG A 225 14.88 -4.97 13.78
N LYS A 226 16.05 -4.77 13.24
CA LYS A 226 17.31 -5.04 13.96
C LYS A 226 17.60 -3.99 15.04
N TYR A 227 17.15 -2.76 14.85
CA TYR A 227 17.34 -1.64 15.75
C TYR A 227 16.05 -0.87 16.02
N SER A 228 15.89 -0.32 17.21
CA SER A 228 14.80 0.60 17.56
C SER A 228 15.27 2.05 17.46
N TYR A 229 14.38 2.92 16.98
CA TYR A 229 14.65 4.36 16.88
C TYR A 229 14.12 5.07 18.13
N ARG A 230 15.03 5.59 18.93
CA ARG A 230 14.74 6.26 20.19
C ARG A 230 14.33 7.72 20.04
N LEU A 231 14.72 8.35 18.94
CA LEU A 231 14.47 9.76 18.66
C LEU A 231 13.86 9.93 17.27
N VAL A 232 13.06 10.97 17.13
CA VAL A 232 12.51 11.41 15.84
C VAL A 232 13.42 12.52 15.30
N PRO A 233 14.03 12.34 14.11
CA PRO A 233 14.84 13.39 13.50
C PRO A 233 13.99 14.61 13.12
N PRO A 234 14.57 15.83 13.20
CA PRO A 234 13.88 17.05 12.78
C PRO A 234 13.58 17.02 11.27
N ARG A 235 12.64 17.83 10.87
CA ARG A 235 12.30 18.13 9.47
C ARG A 235 12.56 19.60 9.15
N ASN A 236 12.69 19.89 7.88
CA ASN A 236 12.72 21.27 7.42
C ASN A 236 11.41 21.99 7.80
N PRO A 237 11.46 23.32 8.00
CA PRO A 237 10.25 24.12 8.23
C PRO A 237 9.20 23.90 7.14
N LEU A 238 7.93 24.01 7.53
CA LEU A 238 6.83 23.93 6.57
C LEU A 238 6.91 25.12 5.60
N SER A 239 6.69 24.83 4.31
CA SER A 239 6.42 25.85 3.30
C SER A 239 4.91 25.83 3.04
N VAL A 240 4.21 26.87 3.48
CA VAL A 240 2.74 26.98 3.41
C VAL A 240 2.35 28.34 2.90
N GLN A 241 1.39 28.39 2.01
CA GLN A 241 0.71 29.60 1.56
C GLN A 241 -0.76 29.51 1.97
N TRP A 242 -1.20 30.52 2.72
CA TRP A 242 -2.62 30.69 3.08
C TRP A 242 -3.26 31.64 2.07
N VAL A 243 -4.38 31.29 1.45
CA VAL A 243 -5.13 32.06 0.44
C VAL A 243 -6.58 32.24 0.85
#